data_279cd1968fc2cea8dab122c3af3d7bc2
#
_entry.id   279cd1968fc2cea8dab122c3af3d7bc2
#
_cell.length_a   1.000
_cell.length_b   1.000
_cell.length_c   1.000
_cell.angle_alpha   90.00
_cell.angle_beta   90.00
_cell.angle_gamma   90.00
#
_symmetry.space_group_name_H-M   'P 1'
#
loop_
_entity.id
_entity.type
_entity.pdbx_description
1 polymer ?
#
loop_
_entity_poly.entity_id
_entity_poly.type
_entity_poly.pdbx_seq_one_letter_code
_entity_poly.pdbx_strand_id
1 'polypeptide(L)'
;MRLTDTRHNPEAGHTLKLWWTRRALERLEQNREGLFSYNLFTVSERDYQRLRQLHADYFRELRSIVAQSEPAERVVLAHLSLLPLAGAPVPAAAQIPAARRSSRNSRPKKKPDEA
;
A
#
# COMPACT_ATOMS: atom_id res chain seq x y z
N MET A 1 -11.41 -2.63 19.35
CA MET A 1 -10.92 -3.73 18.51
C MET A 1 -9.45 -3.96 18.72
N ARG A 2 -9.05 -5.19 18.69
CA ARG A 2 -7.66 -5.54 18.88
C ARG A 2 -7.02 -6.02 17.59
N LEU A 3 -5.75 -5.70 17.42
CA LEU A 3 -4.98 -6.23 16.30
C LEU A 3 -4.64 -7.70 16.56
N THR A 4 -4.80 -8.51 15.54
CA THR A 4 -4.43 -9.92 15.61
C THR A 4 -2.94 -10.06 15.31
N ASP A 5 -2.24 -10.72 16.21
CA ASP A 5 -0.80 -10.94 16.04
C ASP A 5 -0.57 -12.34 15.51
N THR A 6 -0.14 -12.45 14.26
CA THR A 6 0.12 -13.72 13.61
C THR A 6 1.60 -13.98 13.37
N ARG A 7 2.47 -13.21 14.03
CA ARG A 7 3.91 -13.34 13.80
C ARG A 7 4.47 -14.69 14.18
N HIS A 8 3.83 -15.37 15.14
CA HIS A 8 4.31 -16.66 15.60
C HIS A 8 3.74 -17.84 14.82
N ASN A 9 2.91 -17.58 13.82
CA ASN A 9 2.34 -18.60 12.97
C ASN A 9 2.34 -18.12 11.53
N PRO A 10 3.46 -18.35 10.81
CA PRO A 10 3.58 -17.82 9.43
C PRO A 10 2.52 -18.34 8.48
N GLU A 11 2.09 -19.58 8.66
CA GLU A 11 1.08 -20.15 7.78
C GLU A 11 -0.27 -19.48 7.96
N ALA A 12 -0.69 -19.28 9.21
CA ALA A 12 -1.93 -18.59 9.49
C ALA A 12 -1.84 -17.13 9.05
N GLY A 13 -0.68 -16.51 9.24
CA GLY A 13 -0.47 -15.15 8.81
C GLY A 13 -0.60 -14.99 7.30
N HIS A 14 -0.04 -15.93 6.55
CA HIS A 14 -0.15 -15.91 5.09
C HIS A 14 -1.60 -16.07 4.65
N THR A 15 -2.32 -17.01 5.23
CA THR A 15 -3.72 -17.28 4.91
C THR A 15 -4.58 -16.05 5.17
N LEU A 16 -4.35 -15.37 6.29
CA LEU A 16 -5.10 -14.16 6.63
C LEU A 16 -4.76 -13.01 5.72
N LYS A 17 -3.49 -12.85 5.34
CA LYS A 17 -3.11 -11.81 4.39
C LYS A 17 -3.82 -12.01 3.07
N LEU A 18 -3.87 -13.23 2.60
CA LEU A 18 -4.54 -13.56 1.35
C LEU A 18 -6.03 -13.27 1.43
N TRP A 19 -6.65 -13.66 2.53
CA TRP A 19 -8.08 -13.47 2.73
C TRP A 19 -8.44 -11.98 2.74
N TRP A 20 -7.68 -11.19 3.50
CA TRP A 20 -7.96 -9.76 3.62
C TRP A 20 -7.63 -9.01 2.34
N THR A 21 -6.61 -9.45 1.59
CA THR A 21 -6.30 -8.85 0.29
C THR A 21 -7.46 -9.05 -0.67
N ARG A 22 -8.07 -10.21 -0.65
CA ARG A 22 -9.25 -10.48 -1.47
C ARG A 22 -10.44 -9.61 -1.06
N ARG A 23 -10.62 -9.36 0.22
CA ARG A 23 -11.69 -8.48 0.68
C ARG A 23 -11.45 -7.05 0.19
N ALA A 24 -10.21 -6.59 0.21
CA ALA A 24 -9.89 -5.26 -0.29
C ALA A 24 -10.22 -5.16 -1.79
N LEU A 25 -9.85 -6.19 -2.54
CA LEU A 25 -10.14 -6.23 -3.97
C LEU A 25 -11.65 -6.16 -4.23
N GLU A 26 -12.43 -6.91 -3.46
CA GLU A 26 -13.88 -6.90 -3.62
C GLU A 26 -14.47 -5.52 -3.37
N ARG A 27 -13.96 -4.83 -2.37
CA ARG A 27 -14.43 -3.47 -2.07
C ARG A 27 -14.14 -2.52 -3.22
N LEU A 28 -12.95 -2.65 -3.80
CA LEU A 28 -12.58 -1.82 -4.93
C LEU A 28 -13.46 -2.12 -6.14
N GLU A 29 -13.73 -3.40 -6.38
CA GLU A 29 -14.60 -3.81 -7.49
C GLU A 29 -16.01 -3.29 -7.32
N GLN A 30 -16.48 -3.21 -6.09
CA GLN A 30 -17.81 -2.73 -5.77
C GLN A 30 -17.90 -1.20 -5.69
N ASN A 31 -16.77 -0.53 -5.89
CA ASN A 31 -16.69 0.92 -5.80
C ASN A 31 -17.18 1.44 -4.45
N ARG A 32 -16.80 0.73 -3.38
CA ARG A 32 -17.19 1.10 -2.02
C ARG A 32 -16.20 2.10 -1.45
N GLU A 33 -16.59 2.72 -0.36
CA GLU A 33 -15.75 3.69 0.34
C GLU A 33 -14.41 3.06 0.72
N GLY A 34 -13.32 3.81 0.51
CA GLY A 34 -11.98 3.36 0.85
C GLY A 34 -10.95 4.21 0.16
N LEU A 35 -9.73 4.17 0.66
CA LEU A 35 -8.60 4.86 0.04
C LEU A 35 -7.77 3.84 -0.70
N PHE A 36 -7.86 3.88 -2.02
CA PHE A 36 -7.13 2.95 -2.88
C PHE A 36 -6.19 3.74 -3.78
N SER A 37 -4.94 3.36 -3.79
CA SER A 37 -3.96 4.06 -4.62
C SER A 37 -2.88 3.09 -5.04
N TYR A 38 -2.17 3.46 -6.10
CA TYR A 38 -1.02 2.70 -6.52
C TYR A 38 0.04 3.63 -7.08
N ASN A 39 1.27 3.18 -7.03
CA ASN A 39 2.40 3.84 -7.65
C ASN A 39 3.26 2.78 -8.30
N LEU A 40 3.61 3.00 -9.55
CA LEU A 40 4.48 2.10 -10.27
C LEU A 40 5.73 2.86 -10.68
N PHE A 41 6.89 2.37 -10.28
CA PHE A 41 8.14 3.12 -10.48
C PHE A 41 9.33 2.18 -10.52
N THR A 42 10.47 2.75 -10.89
CA THR A 42 11.75 2.06 -10.74
C THR A 42 12.61 2.84 -9.76
N VAL A 43 13.35 2.11 -8.97
CA VAL A 43 14.24 2.72 -7.96
C VAL A 43 15.52 1.90 -7.90
N SER A 44 16.54 2.48 -7.26
CA SER A 44 17.76 1.75 -6.96
C SER A 44 17.49 0.72 -5.87
N GLU A 45 18.37 -0.27 -5.77
CA GLU A 45 18.24 -1.26 -4.69
C GLU A 45 18.31 -0.57 -3.33
N ARG A 46 19.18 0.42 -3.19
CA ARG A 46 19.30 1.16 -1.95
C ARG A 46 17.99 1.84 -1.57
N ASP A 47 17.34 2.49 -2.53
CA ASP A 47 16.08 3.17 -2.25
C ASP A 47 14.94 2.19 -2.06
N TYR A 48 15.00 1.02 -2.69
CA TYR A 48 14.01 -0.01 -2.42
C TYR A 48 14.06 -0.43 -0.95
N GLN A 49 15.26 -0.56 -0.38
CA GLN A 49 15.39 -0.87 1.04
C GLN A 49 14.84 0.25 1.92
N ARG A 50 15.00 1.48 1.49
CA ARG A 50 14.41 2.60 2.22
C ARG A 50 12.88 2.56 2.17
N LEU A 51 12.32 2.15 1.04
CA LEU A 51 10.88 1.99 0.93
C LEU A 51 10.37 0.87 1.82
N ARG A 52 11.13 -0.21 1.93
CA ARG A 52 10.75 -1.28 2.84
C ARG A 52 10.71 -0.80 4.28
N GLN A 53 11.67 0.03 4.66
CA GLN A 53 11.69 0.60 6.00
C GLN A 53 10.50 1.53 6.22
N LEU A 54 10.18 2.32 5.22
CA LEU A 54 9.03 3.22 5.28
C LEU A 54 7.73 2.43 5.45
N HIS A 55 7.62 1.30 4.77
CA HIS A 55 6.46 0.43 4.91
C HIS A 55 6.34 -0.10 6.34
N ALA A 56 7.45 -0.51 6.93
CA ALA A 56 7.45 -0.99 8.30
C ALA A 56 7.10 0.13 9.28
N ASP A 57 7.63 1.33 9.03
CA ASP A 57 7.36 2.48 9.88
C ASP A 57 5.89 2.87 9.84
N TYR A 58 5.28 2.78 8.67
CA TYR A 58 3.86 3.07 8.53
C TYR A 58 3.03 2.17 9.44
N PHE A 59 3.29 0.88 9.43
CA PHE A 59 2.52 -0.03 10.26
C PHE A 59 2.81 0.13 11.74
N ARG A 60 4.02 0.54 12.09
CA ARG A 60 4.35 0.82 13.48
C ARG A 60 3.56 2.02 14.00
N GLU A 61 3.50 3.07 13.17
CA GLU A 61 2.73 4.25 13.51
C GLU A 61 1.25 3.93 13.62
N LEU A 62 0.75 3.14 12.69
CA LEU A 62 -0.65 2.72 12.67
C LEU A 62 -1.02 1.97 13.94
N ARG A 63 -0.18 1.02 14.35
CA ARG A 63 -0.45 0.27 15.57
C ARG A 63 -0.46 1.16 16.80
N SER A 64 0.40 2.16 16.82
CA SER A 64 0.45 3.12 17.92
C SER A 64 -0.88 3.88 18.04
N ILE A 65 -1.40 4.32 16.91
CA ILE A 65 -2.67 5.03 16.91
C ILE A 65 -3.81 4.12 17.38
N VAL A 66 -3.84 2.89 16.88
CA VAL A 66 -4.88 1.93 17.24
C VAL A 66 -4.85 1.61 18.73
N ALA A 67 -3.63 1.46 19.27
CA ALA A 67 -3.48 1.08 20.68
C ALA A 67 -4.03 2.13 21.63
N GLN A 68 -4.08 3.38 21.22
CA GLN A 68 -4.55 4.48 22.06
C GLN A 68 -5.94 4.94 21.69
N SER A 69 -6.55 4.33 20.70
CA SER A 69 -7.83 4.80 20.19
C SER A 69 -9.00 4.26 20.99
N GLU A 70 -9.89 5.15 21.39
CA GLU A 70 -11.15 4.80 22.05
C GLU A 70 -12.11 5.97 21.91
N PRO A 71 -13.42 5.74 21.88
CA PRO A 71 -14.05 4.41 21.93
C PRO A 71 -13.95 3.68 20.60
N ALA A 72 -14.24 2.38 20.59
CA ALA A 72 -14.20 1.57 19.39
C ALA A 72 -15.48 1.79 18.59
N GLU A 73 -15.41 2.66 17.59
CA GLU A 73 -16.57 3.06 16.80
C GLU A 73 -16.56 2.55 15.37
N ARG A 74 -15.40 2.14 14.87
CA ARG A 74 -15.28 1.79 13.45
C ARG A 74 -14.31 0.64 13.27
N VAL A 75 -14.69 -0.33 12.46
CA VAL A 75 -13.79 -1.42 12.09
C VAL A 75 -13.14 -1.04 10.78
N VAL A 76 -11.82 -1.06 10.74
CA VAL A 76 -11.06 -0.59 9.58
C VAL A 76 -10.02 -1.65 9.18
N LEU A 77 -9.94 -1.91 7.89
CA LEU A 77 -8.86 -2.72 7.33
C LEU A 77 -7.84 -1.78 6.72
N ALA A 78 -6.61 -1.82 7.21
CA ALA A 78 -5.50 -1.08 6.62
C ALA A 78 -4.65 -2.10 5.86
N HIS A 79 -4.61 -1.96 4.56
CA HIS A 79 -3.92 -2.90 3.68
C HIS A 79 -2.98 -2.12 2.77
N LEU A 80 -1.72 -2.51 2.75
CA LEU A 80 -0.71 -1.82 1.96
C LEU A 80 0.29 -2.85 1.45
N SER A 81 0.60 -2.79 0.17
CA SER A 81 1.53 -3.73 -0.46
C SER A 81 2.70 -2.99 -1.09
N LEU A 82 3.88 -3.56 -0.95
CA LEU A 82 5.09 -3.08 -1.62
C LEU A 82 5.73 -4.31 -2.26
N LEU A 83 5.70 -4.38 -3.58
CA LEU A 83 6.07 -5.60 -4.31
C LEU A 83 7.15 -5.33 -5.35
N PRO A 84 8.24 -6.10 -5.34
CA PRO A 84 9.14 -6.08 -6.49
C PRO A 84 8.51 -6.90 -7.62
N LEU A 85 8.44 -6.31 -8.80
CA LEU A 85 7.78 -6.96 -9.93
C LEU A 85 8.77 -7.43 -11.01
N ALA A 86 10.04 -7.58 -10.66
CA ALA A 86 11.05 -8.03 -11.62
C ALA A 86 10.62 -9.35 -12.25
N GLY A 87 10.62 -9.38 -13.58
CA GLY A 87 10.23 -10.57 -14.32
C GLY A 87 8.74 -10.79 -14.45
N ALA A 88 7.91 -9.97 -13.82
CA ALA A 88 6.46 -10.10 -13.93
C ALA A 88 5.96 -9.29 -15.12
N PRO A 89 4.98 -9.81 -15.88
CA PRO A 89 4.40 -9.03 -16.96
C PRO A 89 3.59 -7.88 -16.43
N VAL A 90 3.70 -6.74 -17.08
CA VAL A 90 2.97 -5.53 -16.69
C VAL A 90 2.00 -5.18 -17.80
N PRO A 91 0.71 -5.01 -17.51
CA PRO A 91 -0.26 -4.63 -18.54
C PRO A 91 0.13 -3.30 -19.17
N ALA A 92 -0.14 -3.15 -20.47
CA ALA A 92 0.21 -1.93 -21.18
C ALA A 92 -0.39 -0.69 -20.52
N ALA A 93 -1.58 -0.80 -20.00
CA ALA A 93 -2.26 0.33 -19.34
C ALA A 93 -1.56 0.76 -18.06
N ALA A 94 -0.78 -0.12 -17.46
CA ALA A 94 -0.08 0.19 -16.21
C ALA A 94 1.35 0.66 -16.44
N GLN A 95 1.84 0.65 -17.68
CA GLN A 95 3.21 1.05 -17.97
C GLN A 95 3.32 2.56 -18.01
N ILE A 96 4.34 3.07 -17.34
CA ILE A 96 4.55 4.51 -17.25
C ILE A 96 5.90 4.85 -17.89
N PRO A 97 5.93 5.78 -18.87
CA PRO A 97 7.19 6.19 -19.46
C PRO A 97 8.14 6.76 -18.41
N ALA A 98 9.44 6.50 -18.59
CA ALA A 98 10.45 6.93 -17.63
C ALA A 98 10.41 8.44 -17.38
N ALA A 99 10.19 9.24 -18.41
CA ALA A 99 10.18 10.69 -18.27
C ALA A 99 9.06 11.15 -17.35
N ARG A 100 7.96 10.45 -17.31
CA ARG A 100 6.83 10.85 -16.47
C ARG A 100 7.05 10.48 -15.01
N ARG A 101 7.83 9.46 -14.73
CA ARG A 101 8.10 9.09 -13.35
C ARG A 101 8.86 10.16 -12.59
N SER A 102 9.70 10.89 -13.27
CA SER A 102 10.49 11.90 -12.58
C SER A 102 9.68 13.11 -12.20
N SER A 103 8.57 13.33 -12.82
CA SER A 103 7.77 14.45 -12.45
C SER A 103 6.85 14.15 -11.30
N ARG A 104 6.72 13.76 -10.93
CA ARG A 104 5.86 13.73 -9.88
C ARG A 104 5.84 13.59 -8.86
N ASN A 105 6.10 13.80 -8.92
CA ASN A 105 5.86 13.72 -7.98
C ASN A 105 5.73 14.60 -7.70
N SER A 106 5.90 15.04 -8.62
CA SER A 106 5.51 15.70 -8.45
C SER A 106 5.12 16.43 -8.87
N ARG A 107 4.86 16.85 -9.51
CA ARG A 107 4.06 17.41 -9.82
C ARG A 107 3.86 17.98 -10.15
N PRO A 108 3.83 18.39 -10.52
CA PRO A 108 3.35 18.88 -10.71
C PRO A 108 3.21 19.58 -11.07
N LYS A 109 3.21 19.99 -11.47
CA LYS A 109 2.73 20.43 -11.39
C LYS A 109 2.40 21.05 -11.60
N LYS A 110 2.42 21.53 -12.20
CA LYS A 110 1.79 21.92 -12.09
C LYS A 110 1.53 22.59 -12.35
N LYS A 111 1.65 22.95 -13.03
CA LYS A 111 1.05 23.41 -13.03
C LYS A 111 0.63 23.85 -13.22
N PRO A 112 0.86 24.07 -13.87
CA PRO A 112 0.16 24.28 -13.80
C PRO A 112 -0.28 24.35 -14.10
N ASP A 113 -0.28 24.10 -14.47
CA ASP A 113 -1.02 23.83 -14.29
C ASP A 113 -1.25 23.33 -14.41
N GLU A 114 -1.08 22.88 -14.54
CA GLU A 114 -1.56 22.26 -14.23
C GLU A 114 -1.68 21.59 -13.95
N ALA A 115 -1.33 21.61 -14.00
CA ALA A 115 -1.62 20.77 -13.45
C ALA A 115 -1.88 20.45 -13.33
#